data_0e38eed0100bb01d05a588d3e58da857
#
_entry.id   0e38eed0100bb01d05a588d3e58da857
#
_cell.length_a   1.000
_cell.length_b   1.000
_cell.length_c   1.000
_cell.angle_alpha   90.00
_cell.angle_beta   90.00
_cell.angle_gamma   90.00
#
_symmetry.space_group_name_H-M   'P 1'
#
loop_
_entity.id
_entity.type
_entity.pdbx_description
1 polymer ?
#
loop_
_entity_poly.entity_id
_entity_poly.type
_entity_poly.pdbx_seq_one_letter_code
_entity_poly.pdbx_strand_id
1 'polypeptide(L)'
;MKIILASSSGVRKKILDKYSIDNEVIHSNVDEDEYKISLLAEGATPLAISKNLAEIKSLKVSNKNPNRLVLGADSVISLNNELINKPINREEAFKILKKLNNSKHYLISSVCISRNGSMI
;
A
#
# COMPACT_ATOMS: atom_id res chain seq x y z
N MET A 1 3.10 23.61 1.72
CA MET A 1 3.33 22.55 2.72
C MET A 1 3.90 21.32 2.04
N LYS A 2 4.95 20.76 2.59
CA LYS A 2 5.57 19.55 2.07
C LYS A 2 5.01 18.33 2.79
N ILE A 3 4.33 17.45 2.09
CA ILE A 3 3.81 16.21 2.68
C ILE A 3 4.87 15.11 2.65
N ILE A 4 4.74 14.15 3.54
CA ILE A 4 5.58 12.96 3.54
C ILE A 4 4.82 11.83 2.85
N LEU A 5 5.46 11.18 1.86
CA LEU A 5 4.95 9.98 1.24
C LEU A 5 5.63 8.77 1.91
N ALA A 6 4.88 8.03 2.70
CA ALA A 6 5.35 6.83 3.42
C ALA A 6 5.26 5.61 2.49
N SER A 7 6.05 5.61 1.43
CA SER A 7 5.99 4.57 0.41
C SER A 7 7.33 4.39 -0.27
N SER A 8 7.62 3.18 -0.72
CA SER A 8 8.76 2.88 -1.59
C SER A 8 8.40 2.92 -3.07
N SER A 9 7.14 3.24 -3.41
CA SER A 9 6.66 3.25 -4.79
C SER A 9 7.13 4.48 -5.55
N GLY A 10 7.96 4.30 -6.56
CA GLY A 10 8.37 5.36 -7.46
C GLY A 10 7.20 5.92 -8.28
N VAL A 11 6.20 5.09 -8.58
CA VAL A 11 5.00 5.51 -9.32
C VAL A 11 4.18 6.52 -8.53
N ARG A 12 4.00 6.28 -7.24
CA ARG A 12 3.24 7.21 -6.37
C ARG A 12 3.94 8.55 -6.25
N LYS A 13 5.26 8.54 -6.11
CA LYS A 13 6.04 9.79 -6.10
C LYS A 13 5.87 10.56 -7.41
N LYS A 14 5.95 9.88 -8.55
CA LYS A 14 5.75 10.50 -9.86
C LYS A 14 4.36 11.12 -10.00
N ILE A 15 3.34 10.51 -9.45
CA ILE A 15 1.97 11.05 -9.47
C ILE A 15 1.91 12.37 -8.69
N LEU A 16 2.47 12.40 -7.50
CA LEU A 16 2.49 13.63 -6.70
C LEU A 16 3.28 14.74 -7.39
N ASP A 17 4.45 14.42 -7.96
CA ASP A 17 5.27 15.37 -8.68
C ASP A 17 4.56 15.92 -9.92
N LYS A 18 3.83 15.06 -10.64
CA LYS A 18 3.06 15.45 -11.83
C LYS A 18 2.00 16.50 -11.50
N TYR A 19 1.36 16.39 -10.35
CA TYR A 19 0.34 17.35 -9.91
C TYR A 19 0.90 18.49 -9.06
N SER A 20 2.20 18.66 -9.06
CA SER A 20 2.90 19.75 -8.36
C SER A 20 2.65 19.73 -6.85
N ILE A 21 2.47 18.56 -6.28
CA ILE A 21 2.33 18.38 -4.84
C ILE A 21 3.72 18.19 -4.25
N ASP A 22 4.16 19.16 -3.46
CA ASP A 22 5.46 19.11 -2.81
C ASP A 22 5.51 17.97 -1.81
N ASN A 23 6.47 17.07 -1.95
CA ASN A 23 6.53 15.84 -1.20
C ASN A 23 7.96 15.39 -0.89
N GLU A 24 8.07 14.60 0.17
CA GLU A 24 9.33 13.97 0.59
C GLU A 24 9.03 12.49 0.85
N VAL A 25 9.85 11.60 0.31
CA VAL A 25 9.67 10.16 0.51
C VAL A 25 10.42 9.74 1.77
N ILE A 26 9.71 9.10 2.69
CA ILE A 26 10.29 8.44 3.87
C ILE A 26 9.74 7.02 3.92
N HIS A 27 10.62 6.03 3.83
CA HIS A 27 10.23 4.64 3.86
C HIS A 27 9.72 4.24 5.25
N SER A 28 8.59 3.54 5.29
CA SER A 28 7.98 3.11 6.54
C SER A 28 8.72 1.96 7.21
N ASN A 29 9.45 1.15 6.44
CA ASN A 29 10.15 -0.05 6.91
C ASN A 29 9.22 -1.03 7.65
N VAL A 30 7.97 -1.13 7.18
CA VAL A 30 7.00 -2.11 7.68
C VAL A 30 7.26 -3.46 7.02
N ASP A 31 7.26 -4.53 7.81
CA ASP A 31 7.30 -5.89 7.27
C ASP A 31 5.90 -6.25 6.73
N GLU A 32 5.66 -5.89 5.47
CA GLU A 32 4.36 -6.07 4.84
C GLU A 32 3.96 -7.53 4.75
N ASP A 33 4.91 -8.43 4.50
CA ASP A 33 4.62 -9.85 4.37
C ASP A 33 4.14 -10.45 5.68
N GLU A 34 4.75 -10.08 6.79
CA GLU A 34 4.33 -10.53 8.12
C GLU A 34 2.91 -10.05 8.44
N TYR A 35 2.60 -8.78 8.18
CA TYR A 35 1.25 -8.25 8.36
C TYR A 35 0.22 -8.94 7.48
N LYS A 36 0.56 -9.21 6.21
CA LYS A 36 -0.32 -9.94 5.30
C LYS A 36 -0.65 -11.34 5.80
N ILE A 37 0.37 -12.07 6.24
CA ILE A 37 0.19 -13.43 6.77
C ILE A 37 -0.73 -13.41 7.98
N SER A 38 -0.51 -12.49 8.91
CA SER A 38 -1.32 -12.35 10.11
C SER A 38 -2.77 -11.99 9.79
N LEU A 39 -2.99 -11.03 8.90
CA LEU A 39 -4.32 -10.59 8.49
C LEU A 39 -5.08 -11.68 7.74
N LEU A 40 -4.40 -12.42 6.86
CA LEU A 40 -5.00 -13.55 6.15
C LEU A 40 -5.42 -14.67 7.11
N ALA A 41 -4.60 -14.93 8.14
CA ALA A 41 -4.94 -15.91 9.17
C ALA A 41 -6.19 -15.53 9.95
N GLU A 42 -6.50 -14.25 10.07
CA GLU A 42 -7.72 -13.74 10.71
C GLU A 42 -8.92 -13.67 9.76
N GLY A 43 -8.73 -14.06 8.50
CA GLY A 43 -9.79 -14.05 7.50
C GLY A 43 -10.03 -12.69 6.83
N ALA A 44 -9.04 -11.80 6.85
CA ALA A 44 -9.17 -10.48 6.23
C ALA A 44 -9.32 -10.58 4.71
N THR A 45 -10.18 -9.72 4.16
CA THR A 45 -10.36 -9.59 2.71
C THR A 45 -9.21 -8.77 2.09
N PRO A 46 -8.98 -8.87 0.77
CA PRO A 46 -7.99 -8.01 0.10
C PRO A 46 -8.19 -6.52 0.38
N LEU A 47 -9.42 -6.03 0.41
CA LEU A 47 -9.71 -4.63 0.76
C LEU A 47 -9.24 -4.30 2.17
N ALA A 48 -9.56 -5.14 3.15
CA ALA A 48 -9.14 -4.93 4.54
C ALA A 48 -7.61 -4.93 4.66
N ILE A 49 -6.92 -5.82 3.96
CA ILE A 49 -5.47 -5.88 3.93
C ILE A 49 -4.87 -4.59 3.38
N SER A 50 -5.37 -4.12 2.24
CA SER A 50 -4.91 -2.86 1.62
C SER A 50 -5.09 -1.68 2.57
N LYS A 51 -6.25 -1.55 3.20
CA LYS A 51 -6.54 -0.50 4.16
C LYS A 51 -5.61 -0.54 5.37
N ASN A 52 -5.45 -1.72 5.97
CA ASN A 52 -4.58 -1.88 7.15
C ASN A 52 -3.13 -1.53 6.83
N LEU A 53 -2.61 -1.97 5.69
CA LEU A 53 -1.24 -1.68 5.30
C LEU A 53 -1.04 -0.18 5.04
N ALA A 54 -1.98 0.49 4.37
CA ALA A 54 -1.91 1.93 4.16
C ALA A 54 -1.87 2.69 5.50
N GLU A 55 -2.73 2.30 6.44
CA GLU A 55 -2.80 2.89 7.77
C GLU A 55 -1.51 2.69 8.56
N ILE A 56 -0.99 1.47 8.61
CA ILE A 56 0.24 1.14 9.35
C ILE A 56 1.42 1.93 8.81
N LYS A 57 1.57 2.01 7.50
CA LYS A 57 2.65 2.77 6.87
C LYS A 57 2.57 4.25 7.22
N SER A 58 1.38 4.83 7.10
CA SER A 58 1.14 6.24 7.40
C SER A 58 1.40 6.56 8.88
N LEU A 59 0.83 5.77 9.79
CA LEU A 59 0.95 6.00 11.22
C LEU A 59 2.38 5.82 11.72
N LYS A 60 3.09 4.81 11.24
CA LYS A 60 4.47 4.56 11.66
C LYS A 60 5.39 5.73 11.32
N VAL A 61 5.27 6.28 10.13
CA VAL A 61 6.08 7.43 9.70
C VAL A 61 5.61 8.70 10.41
N SER A 62 4.31 8.87 10.58
CA SER A 62 3.73 10.02 11.29
C SER A 62 4.22 10.14 12.73
N ASN A 63 4.33 9.01 13.44
CA ASN A 63 4.83 8.99 14.82
C ASN A 63 6.26 9.54 14.96
N LYS A 64 7.07 9.41 13.91
CA LYS A 64 8.46 9.85 13.91
C LYS A 64 8.67 11.23 13.32
N ASN A 65 7.63 11.82 12.75
CA ASN A 65 7.71 13.11 12.04
C ASN A 65 6.58 14.03 12.49
N PRO A 66 6.72 14.64 13.68
CA PRO A 66 5.65 15.45 14.26
C PRO A 66 5.29 16.66 13.39
N ASN A 67 4.05 17.06 13.45
CA ASN A 67 3.49 18.22 12.75
C ASN A 67 3.55 18.15 11.22
N ARG A 68 3.77 16.96 10.66
CA ARG A 68 3.80 16.73 9.21
C ARG A 68 2.60 15.90 8.78
N LEU A 69 2.04 16.25 7.63
CA LEU A 69 1.06 15.38 6.98
C LEU A 69 1.77 14.21 6.32
N VAL A 70 1.31 13.00 6.58
CA VAL A 70 1.88 11.78 6.05
C VAL A 70 0.83 11.01 5.26
N LEU A 71 1.17 10.67 4.02
CA LEU A 71 0.34 9.86 3.14
C LEU A 71 0.91 8.45 3.06
N GLY A 72 0.14 7.48 3.51
CA GLY A 72 0.43 6.06 3.32
C GLY A 72 -0.49 5.49 2.26
N ALA A 73 -0.02 4.52 1.51
CA ALA A 73 -0.81 3.89 0.45
C ALA A 73 -0.41 2.43 0.27
N ASP A 74 -1.37 1.62 -0.16
CA ASP A 74 -1.14 0.23 -0.52
C ASP A 74 -2.06 -0.16 -1.67
N SER A 75 -1.58 -1.06 -2.53
CA SER A 75 -2.36 -1.59 -3.65
C SER A 75 -2.28 -3.11 -3.67
N VAL A 76 -3.40 -3.77 -3.86
CA VAL A 76 -3.50 -5.22 -3.95
C VAL A 76 -4.35 -5.63 -5.15
N ILE A 77 -4.17 -6.86 -5.62
CA ILE A 77 -5.04 -7.45 -6.65
C ILE A 77 -5.92 -8.48 -5.97
N SER A 78 -7.22 -8.37 -6.21
CA SER A 78 -8.22 -9.32 -5.71
C SER A 78 -8.81 -10.11 -6.88
N LEU A 79 -8.71 -11.43 -6.80
CA LEU A 79 -9.34 -12.35 -7.75
C LEU A 79 -10.26 -13.28 -6.95
N ASN A 80 -11.56 -13.21 -7.24
CA ASN A 80 -12.57 -13.99 -6.48
C ASN A 80 -12.45 -13.79 -4.96
N ASN A 81 -12.17 -12.57 -4.54
CA ASN A 81 -11.97 -12.19 -3.15
C ASN A 81 -10.72 -12.81 -2.50
N GLU A 82 -9.80 -13.33 -3.30
CA GLU A 82 -8.51 -13.81 -2.85
C GLU A 82 -7.40 -12.83 -3.20
N LEU A 83 -6.47 -12.66 -2.27
CA LEU A 83 -5.30 -11.81 -2.48
C LEU A 83 -4.32 -12.48 -3.45
N ILE A 84 -3.94 -11.75 -4.50
CA ILE A 84 -2.89 -12.17 -5.43
C ILE A 84 -1.60 -11.50 -4.99
N ASN A 85 -0.61 -12.30 -4.60
CA ASN A 85 0.69 -11.82 -4.17
C ASN A 85 1.53 -11.33 -5.35
N LYS A 86 2.49 -10.44 -5.05
CA LYS A 86 3.47 -10.02 -6.04
C LYS A 86 4.31 -11.22 -6.49
N PRO A 87 4.59 -11.34 -7.81
CA PRO A 87 5.43 -12.44 -8.30
C PRO A 87 6.87 -12.28 -7.80
N ILE A 88 7.50 -13.41 -7.45
CA ILE A 88 8.89 -13.44 -7.01
C ILE A 88 9.86 -13.66 -8.18
N ASN A 89 9.36 -14.10 -9.33
CA ASN A 89 10.15 -14.31 -10.53
C ASN A 89 9.25 -14.20 -11.77
N ARG A 90 9.88 -14.29 -12.94
CA ARG A 90 9.21 -14.17 -14.24
C ARG A 90 8.20 -15.29 -14.49
N GLU A 91 8.53 -16.52 -14.10
CA GLU A 91 7.66 -17.68 -14.25
C GLU A 91 6.38 -17.52 -13.44
N GLU A 92 6.50 -17.07 -12.21
CA GLU A 92 5.35 -16.79 -11.32
C GLU A 92 4.50 -15.66 -11.88
N ALA A 93 5.12 -14.59 -12.41
CA ALA A 93 4.41 -13.50 -13.06
C ALA A 93 3.58 -13.99 -14.23
N PHE A 94 4.12 -14.90 -15.03
CA PHE A 94 3.41 -15.49 -16.16
C PHE A 94 2.20 -16.33 -15.71
N LYS A 95 2.36 -17.12 -14.65
CA LYS A 95 1.25 -17.88 -14.06
C LYS A 95 0.13 -16.98 -13.56
N ILE A 96 0.48 -15.87 -12.91
CA ILE A 96 -0.48 -14.87 -12.43
C ILE A 96 -1.24 -14.25 -13.59
N LEU A 97 -0.55 -13.84 -14.65
CA LEU A 97 -1.17 -13.29 -15.85
C LEU A 97 -2.14 -14.26 -16.49
N LYS A 98 -1.80 -15.53 -16.56
CA LYS A 98 -2.70 -16.58 -17.07
C LYS A 98 -3.94 -16.71 -16.20
N LYS A 99 -3.76 -16.68 -14.89
CA LYS A 99 -4.86 -16.79 -13.91
C LYS A 99 -5.81 -15.60 -14.02
N LEU A 100 -5.30 -14.40 -14.26
CA LEU A 100 -6.09 -13.19 -14.41
C LEU A 100 -6.78 -13.07 -15.78
N ASN A 101 -6.25 -13.74 -16.79
CA ASN A 101 -6.80 -13.69 -18.15
C ASN A 101 -8.21 -14.27 -18.17
N ASN A 102 -9.14 -13.54 -18.80
CA ASN A 102 -10.56 -13.88 -18.86
C ASN A 102 -11.25 -14.03 -17.50
N SER A 103 -10.63 -13.56 -16.43
CA SER A 103 -11.21 -13.57 -15.10
C SER A 103 -11.47 -12.16 -14.62
N LYS A 104 -12.58 -11.96 -13.93
CA LYS A 104 -12.88 -10.68 -13.31
C LYS A 104 -11.99 -10.50 -12.07
N HIS A 105 -11.20 -9.45 -12.07
CA HIS A 105 -10.34 -9.12 -10.95
C HIS A 105 -10.34 -7.61 -10.69
N TYR A 106 -9.87 -7.21 -9.50
CA TYR A 106 -9.86 -5.81 -9.08
C TYR A 106 -8.47 -5.41 -8.62
N LEU A 107 -8.05 -4.22 -9.02
CA LEU A 107 -6.93 -3.54 -8.39
C LEU A 107 -7.52 -2.64 -7.30
N ILE A 108 -7.17 -2.90 -6.06
CA ILE A 108 -7.66 -2.15 -4.90
C ILE A 108 -6.52 -1.32 -4.36
N SER A 109 -6.70 0.00 -4.34
CA SER A 109 -5.73 0.92 -3.76
C SER A 109 -6.37 1.63 -2.58
N SER A 110 -5.63 1.72 -1.49
CA SER A 110 -6.07 2.39 -0.27
C SER A 110 -5.05 3.45 0.11
N VAL A 111 -5.55 4.57 0.63
CA VAL A 111 -4.71 5.65 1.11
C VAL A 111 -5.12 6.03 2.54
N CYS A 112 -4.15 6.47 3.31
CA CYS A 112 -4.37 6.96 4.66
C CYS A 112 -3.54 8.22 4.88
N ILE A 113 -4.17 9.27 5.37
CA ILE A 113 -3.49 10.51 5.74
C ILE A 113 -3.47 10.59 7.27
N SER A 114 -2.31 10.87 7.82
CA SER A 114 -2.14 10.99 9.27
C SER A 114 -1.29 12.20 9.65
N ARG A 115 -1.43 12.62 10.88
CA ARG A 115 -0.63 13.68 11.52
C ARG A 115 -0.49 13.36 13.00
N ASN A 116 0.74 13.51 13.54
CA ASN A 116 1.03 13.26 14.94
C ASN A 116 0.56 11.90 15.45
N GLY A 117 0.70 10.86 14.62
CA GLY A 117 0.36 9.50 14.99
C GLY A 117 -1.14 9.18 14.98
N SER A 118 -1.98 10.06 14.43
CA SER A 118 -3.41 9.84 14.30
C SER A 118 -3.90 10.02 12.88
N MET A 119 -4.84 9.19 12.46
CA MET A 119 -5.49 9.33 11.15
C MET A 119 -6.36 10.60 11.13
N ILE A 120 -6.35 11.25 9.99
CA ILE A 120 -7.19 12.41 9.74
C ILE A 120 -8.48 11.99 9.04
#